data_5821c4e34c95f771299b6551a27227f7
#
_entry.id   5821c4e34c95f771299b6551a27227f7
#
_cell.length_a   1.000
_cell.length_b   1.000
_cell.length_c   1.000
_cell.angle_alpha   90.00
_cell.angle_beta   90.00
_cell.angle_gamma   90.00
#
_symmetry.space_group_name_H-M   'P 1'
#
loop_
_entity.id
_entity.type
_entity.pdbx_description
1 polymer ?
#
loop_
_entity_poly.entity_id
_entity_poly.type
_entity_poly.pdbx_seq_one_letter_code
_entity_poly.pdbx_strand_id
1 'polypeptide(L)'
;PQVMVACATSTAALGTSNVFDLSSINDLTDGINQLNDAMSQLMDGASQLVDGTSQLANGVLALLDGANTLNNGAAALDDGLGQLTNGLDTLSANNAALNAGAQQVADGVLASANKTLKEGGLIDEDMTWSNYEAVIDNILTMNEKTLAAGRRKIVRTVWEQAPSFKDSQLDLALYLSATKTNHDLEAALKLMQNYDPSMLCGLVQLLTSEDAKNTAKAELKYQVENSQDMADVRALKTSLSQIQFFVSSVNQYTAGVQTAADGAHSAKDGSAQLAAGTKTLYDGVNTLNTGAGQLNDGAGRLNDGLNQFNEEGISKLTGALDQNQLHGLKTVLDEMTDRLNDYTSFAGAPDDAERSVKFVYKTAETAASVDVAAAETETVKEGNIFTRLWQRIVNLFKF
;
A
#
# COMPACT_ATOMS: atom_id res chain seq x y z
N PRO A 1 69.26 -29.39 -47.77
CA PRO A 1 69.50 -28.14 -48.46
C PRO A 1 70.72 -27.51 -47.85
N GLN A 2 71.74 -27.34 -48.67
CA GLN A 2 72.94 -26.62 -48.27
C GLN A 2 72.59 -25.14 -48.17
N VAL A 3 72.67 -24.56 -46.98
CA VAL A 3 72.69 -23.13 -46.85
C VAL A 3 74.14 -22.68 -47.13
N MET A 4 74.40 -22.23 -48.37
CA MET A 4 75.59 -21.48 -48.64
C MET A 4 75.45 -20.06 -48.14
N VAL A 5 76.11 -19.77 -47.04
CA VAL A 5 76.35 -18.37 -46.66
C VAL A 5 77.59 -17.93 -47.42
N ALA A 6 77.46 -17.25 -48.55
CA ALA A 6 78.54 -16.60 -49.26
C ALA A 6 78.77 -15.22 -48.55
N CYS A 7 79.80 -15.14 -47.77
CA CYS A 7 80.37 -13.87 -47.40
C CYS A 7 81.27 -13.37 -48.53
N ALA A 8 80.74 -12.55 -49.42
CA ALA A 8 81.51 -11.84 -50.40
C ALA A 8 82.01 -10.53 -49.78
N THR A 9 83.26 -10.48 -49.39
CA THR A 9 83.93 -9.26 -48.95
C THR A 9 84.54 -8.57 -50.19
N SER A 10 83.79 -7.70 -50.85
CA SER A 10 84.39 -6.54 -51.50
C SER A 10 84.33 -5.39 -50.56
N THR A 11 85.45 -4.75 -50.27
CA THR A 11 85.63 -3.63 -49.32
C THR A 11 84.81 -2.37 -49.72
N ALA A 12 84.19 -2.38 -50.89
CA ALA A 12 83.28 -1.31 -51.35
C ALA A 12 81.77 -1.58 -51.02
N ALA A 13 81.42 -2.81 -50.67
CA ALA A 13 79.99 -3.16 -50.41
C ALA A 13 79.65 -3.30 -48.95
N LEU A 14 80.61 -3.28 -48.04
CA LEU A 14 80.38 -3.32 -46.55
C LEU A 14 80.12 -1.98 -45.91
N GLY A 15 80.34 -0.90 -46.72
CA GLY A 15 80.23 0.47 -46.16
C GLY A 15 78.84 1.05 -46.03
N THR A 16 77.76 0.39 -46.44
CA THR A 16 76.40 0.97 -46.45
C THR A 16 75.26 -0.02 -46.19
N SER A 17 75.52 -1.31 -45.95
CA SER A 17 74.43 -2.18 -45.46
C SER A 17 74.68 -2.60 -44.04
N ASN A 18 73.82 -2.15 -43.13
CA ASN A 18 73.70 -2.75 -41.82
C ASN A 18 73.50 -4.24 -41.98
N VAL A 19 74.59 -5.03 -41.83
CA VAL A 19 74.58 -6.48 -41.94
C VAL A 19 73.69 -7.13 -40.93
N PHE A 20 73.41 -6.37 -39.90
CA PHE A 20 72.42 -6.68 -38.85
C PHE A 20 71.48 -5.48 -38.65
N ASP A 21 70.22 -5.63 -39.09
CA ASP A 21 69.20 -4.60 -38.72
C ASP A 21 68.79 -4.79 -37.30
N LEU A 22 69.36 -3.97 -36.42
CA LEU A 22 69.09 -3.95 -34.99
C LEU A 22 67.80 -3.19 -34.62
N SER A 23 67.11 -2.59 -35.62
CA SER A 23 65.86 -1.90 -35.43
C SER A 23 64.77 -2.90 -34.97
N SER A 24 64.77 -4.10 -35.53
CA SER A 24 63.80 -5.16 -35.12
C SER A 24 63.94 -5.59 -33.64
N ILE A 25 65.12 -5.48 -33.03
CA ILE A 25 65.37 -5.76 -31.60
C ILE A 25 64.77 -4.66 -30.76
N ASN A 26 64.92 -3.40 -31.15
CA ASN A 26 64.29 -2.25 -30.45
C ASN A 26 62.77 -2.34 -30.58
N ASP A 27 62.26 -2.59 -31.77
CA ASP A 27 60.83 -2.74 -32.00
C ASP A 27 60.21 -3.90 -31.18
N LEU A 28 60.94 -5.00 -30.99
CA LEU A 28 60.54 -6.12 -30.15
C LEU A 28 60.54 -5.69 -28.66
N THR A 29 61.54 -4.97 -28.21
CA THR A 29 61.63 -4.48 -26.84
C THR A 29 60.50 -3.51 -26.53
N ASP A 30 60.23 -2.57 -27.46
CA ASP A 30 59.13 -1.61 -27.32
C ASP A 30 57.77 -2.30 -27.34
N GLY A 31 57.60 -3.31 -28.17
CA GLY A 31 56.41 -4.15 -28.23
C GLY A 31 56.15 -4.91 -26.90
N ILE A 32 57.22 -5.42 -26.27
CA ILE A 32 57.15 -6.10 -24.98
C ILE A 32 56.75 -5.11 -23.85
N ASN A 33 57.33 -3.92 -23.87
CA ASN A 33 56.96 -2.89 -22.90
C ASN A 33 55.54 -2.48 -23.05
N GLN A 34 55.03 -2.26 -24.27
CA GLN A 34 53.63 -1.96 -24.55
C GLN A 34 52.70 -3.12 -24.12
N LEU A 35 53.12 -4.37 -24.31
CA LEU A 35 52.35 -5.54 -23.86
C LEU A 35 52.24 -5.58 -22.33
N ASN A 36 53.33 -5.30 -21.63
CA ASN A 36 53.35 -5.25 -20.17
C ASN A 36 52.47 -4.11 -19.62
N ASP A 37 52.57 -2.92 -20.22
CA ASP A 37 51.71 -1.78 -19.86
C ASP A 37 50.23 -2.08 -20.11
N ALA A 38 49.89 -2.66 -21.24
CA ALA A 38 48.52 -3.08 -21.57
C ALA A 38 48.02 -4.16 -20.60
N MET A 39 48.87 -5.10 -20.20
CA MET A 39 48.50 -6.12 -19.21
C MET A 39 48.27 -5.51 -17.84
N SER A 40 49.09 -4.56 -17.42
CA SER A 40 48.86 -3.82 -16.15
C SER A 40 47.52 -3.08 -16.16
N GLN A 41 47.22 -2.39 -17.24
CA GLN A 41 45.91 -1.70 -17.38
C GLN A 41 44.74 -2.68 -17.36
N LEU A 42 44.88 -3.86 -17.98
CA LEU A 42 43.86 -4.90 -17.98
C LEU A 42 43.64 -5.48 -16.58
N MET A 43 44.71 -5.71 -15.83
CA MET A 43 44.63 -6.17 -14.43
C MET A 43 43.99 -5.13 -13.51
N ASP A 44 44.35 -3.85 -13.67
CA ASP A 44 43.72 -2.74 -12.93
C ASP A 44 42.23 -2.65 -13.23
N GLY A 45 41.85 -2.79 -14.51
CA GLY A 45 40.44 -2.82 -14.93
C GLY A 45 39.67 -4.03 -14.35
N ALA A 46 40.31 -5.19 -14.29
CA ALA A 46 39.73 -6.40 -13.70
C ALA A 46 39.54 -6.24 -12.19
N SER A 47 40.51 -5.65 -11.50
CA SER A 47 40.40 -5.33 -10.07
C SER A 47 39.26 -4.35 -9.80
N GLN A 48 39.13 -3.28 -10.60
CA GLN A 48 38.00 -2.35 -10.51
C GLN A 48 36.66 -3.03 -10.75
N LEU A 49 36.63 -4.01 -11.66
CA LEU A 49 35.42 -4.82 -11.92
C LEU A 49 35.06 -5.65 -10.67
N VAL A 50 36.01 -6.31 -10.02
CA VAL A 50 35.81 -7.05 -8.77
C VAL A 50 35.26 -6.13 -7.67
N ASP A 51 35.84 -4.95 -7.50
CA ASP A 51 35.38 -3.96 -6.52
C ASP A 51 33.94 -3.50 -6.85
N GLY A 52 33.65 -3.20 -8.10
CA GLY A 52 32.33 -2.79 -8.56
C GLY A 52 31.26 -3.88 -8.36
N THR A 53 31.58 -5.14 -8.68
CA THR A 53 30.67 -6.27 -8.45
C THR A 53 30.46 -6.58 -6.99
N SER A 54 31.47 -6.41 -6.14
CA SER A 54 31.36 -6.53 -4.69
C SER A 54 30.45 -5.43 -4.08
N GLN A 55 30.57 -4.19 -4.57
CA GLN A 55 29.67 -3.11 -4.17
C GLN A 55 28.23 -3.39 -4.62
N LEU A 56 28.04 -3.91 -5.84
CA LEU A 56 26.73 -4.32 -6.33
C LEU A 56 26.13 -5.43 -5.44
N ALA A 57 26.90 -6.46 -5.11
CA ALA A 57 26.44 -7.55 -4.24
C ALA A 57 26.01 -7.03 -2.86
N ASN A 58 26.79 -6.14 -2.25
CA ASN A 58 26.44 -5.51 -0.98
C ASN A 58 25.17 -4.64 -1.08
N GLY A 59 25.01 -3.89 -2.17
CA GLY A 59 23.80 -3.11 -2.44
C GLY A 59 22.55 -3.98 -2.58
N VAL A 60 22.69 -5.13 -3.28
CA VAL A 60 21.60 -6.10 -3.44
C VAL A 60 21.24 -6.77 -2.11
N LEU A 61 22.21 -7.06 -1.24
CA LEU A 61 21.95 -7.57 0.12
C LEU A 61 21.14 -6.57 0.95
N ALA A 62 21.50 -5.28 0.91
CA ALA A 62 20.72 -4.24 1.58
C ALA A 62 19.29 -4.12 1.02
N LEU A 63 19.13 -4.27 -0.30
CA LEU A 63 17.81 -4.31 -0.93
C LEU A 63 17.01 -5.55 -0.51
N LEU A 64 17.65 -6.70 -0.34
CA LEU A 64 17.02 -7.94 0.11
C LEU A 64 16.50 -7.78 1.55
N ASP A 65 17.28 -7.18 2.44
CA ASP A 65 16.87 -6.88 3.82
C ASP A 65 15.69 -5.92 3.86
N GLY A 66 15.71 -4.89 3.00
CA GLY A 66 14.58 -3.96 2.83
C GLY A 66 13.32 -4.65 2.31
N ALA A 67 13.45 -5.49 1.30
CA ALA A 67 12.35 -6.28 0.73
C ALA A 67 11.77 -7.26 1.76
N ASN A 68 12.62 -7.91 2.57
CA ASN A 68 12.18 -8.79 3.65
C ASN A 68 11.40 -8.03 4.73
N THR A 69 11.90 -6.85 5.13
CA THR A 69 11.21 -5.99 6.09
C THR A 69 9.85 -5.55 5.58
N LEU A 70 9.76 -5.16 4.31
CA LEU A 70 8.51 -4.78 3.67
C LEU A 70 7.53 -5.95 3.59
N ASN A 71 8.00 -7.13 3.21
CA ASN A 71 7.17 -8.34 3.16
C ASN A 71 6.59 -8.70 4.53
N ASN A 72 7.41 -8.66 5.59
CA ASN A 72 6.96 -8.91 6.96
C ASN A 72 5.97 -7.84 7.45
N GLY A 73 6.20 -6.57 7.09
CA GLY A 73 5.28 -5.48 7.39
C GLY A 73 3.93 -5.63 6.67
N ALA A 74 3.94 -6.04 5.42
CA ALA A 74 2.73 -6.32 4.65
C ALA A 74 1.92 -7.50 5.23
N ALA A 75 2.59 -8.57 5.64
CA ALA A 75 1.96 -9.70 6.31
C ALA A 75 1.33 -9.29 7.66
N ALA A 76 2.04 -8.51 8.47
CA ALA A 76 1.51 -8.01 9.74
C ALA A 76 0.30 -7.08 9.54
N LEU A 77 0.29 -6.28 8.48
CA LEU A 77 -0.86 -5.44 8.10
C LEU A 77 -2.05 -6.32 7.71
N ASP A 78 -1.83 -7.36 6.90
CA ASP A 78 -2.90 -8.29 6.50
C ASP A 78 -3.51 -9.01 7.69
N ASP A 79 -2.70 -9.48 8.63
CA ASP A 79 -3.16 -10.10 9.88
C ASP A 79 -3.95 -9.11 10.75
N GLY A 80 -3.47 -7.87 10.90
CA GLY A 80 -4.16 -6.82 11.64
C GLY A 80 -5.51 -6.45 11.03
N LEU A 81 -5.58 -6.32 9.71
CA LEU A 81 -6.83 -6.10 8.99
C LEU A 81 -7.77 -7.30 9.10
N GLY A 82 -7.24 -8.53 9.12
CA GLY A 82 -8.03 -9.73 9.40
C GLY A 82 -8.71 -9.70 10.76
N GLN A 83 -8.00 -9.27 11.80
CA GLN A 83 -8.57 -9.11 13.15
C GLN A 83 -9.63 -8.00 13.19
N LEU A 84 -9.38 -6.86 12.53
CA LEU A 84 -10.33 -5.76 12.43
C LEU A 84 -11.61 -6.19 11.71
N THR A 85 -11.48 -6.88 10.58
CA THR A 85 -12.61 -7.41 9.81
C THR A 85 -13.47 -8.35 10.65
N ASN A 86 -12.85 -9.33 11.33
CA ASN A 86 -13.56 -10.26 12.21
C ASN A 86 -14.27 -9.54 13.37
N GLY A 87 -13.65 -8.50 13.93
CA GLY A 87 -14.28 -7.68 14.97
C GLY A 87 -15.50 -6.90 14.46
N LEU A 88 -15.38 -6.30 13.28
CA LEU A 88 -16.48 -5.57 12.64
C LEU A 88 -17.61 -6.49 12.16
N ASP A 89 -17.29 -7.68 11.66
CA ASP A 89 -18.29 -8.69 11.31
C ASP A 89 -19.08 -9.15 12.53
N THR A 90 -18.39 -9.36 13.66
CA THR A 90 -19.06 -9.68 14.94
C THR A 90 -19.97 -8.55 15.39
N LEU A 91 -19.52 -7.29 15.27
CA LEU A 91 -20.31 -6.13 15.60
C LEU A 91 -21.52 -5.97 14.65
N SER A 92 -21.31 -6.15 13.35
CA SER A 92 -22.35 -6.11 12.31
C SER A 92 -23.40 -7.21 12.50
N ALA A 93 -22.99 -8.40 12.90
CA ALA A 93 -23.92 -9.50 13.21
C ALA A 93 -24.92 -9.14 14.32
N ASN A 94 -24.55 -8.24 15.23
CA ASN A 94 -25.44 -7.77 16.31
C ASN A 94 -26.36 -6.61 15.88
N ASN A 95 -26.15 -6.00 14.71
CA ASN A 95 -26.92 -4.84 14.23
C ASN A 95 -28.41 -5.14 14.12
N ALA A 96 -28.77 -6.31 13.60
CA ALA A 96 -30.17 -6.72 13.46
C ALA A 96 -30.85 -6.83 14.83
N ALA A 97 -30.19 -7.43 15.81
CA ALA A 97 -30.71 -7.57 17.16
C ALA A 97 -30.84 -6.19 17.86
N LEU A 98 -29.84 -5.31 17.66
CA LEU A 98 -29.87 -3.96 18.22
C LEU A 98 -31.01 -3.12 17.63
N ASN A 99 -31.19 -3.15 16.30
CA ASN A 99 -32.27 -2.45 15.63
C ASN A 99 -33.65 -3.01 16.06
N ALA A 100 -33.80 -4.34 16.14
CA ALA A 100 -35.02 -4.97 16.61
C ALA A 100 -35.32 -4.60 18.08
N GLY A 101 -34.32 -4.60 18.94
CA GLY A 101 -34.44 -4.18 20.34
C GLY A 101 -34.86 -2.71 20.47
N ALA A 102 -34.24 -1.82 19.70
CA ALA A 102 -34.62 -0.40 19.69
C ALA A 102 -36.07 -0.21 19.21
N GLN A 103 -36.50 -0.90 18.18
CA GLN A 103 -37.86 -0.87 17.67
C GLN A 103 -38.83 -1.45 18.70
N GLN A 104 -38.51 -2.54 19.36
CA GLN A 104 -39.34 -3.14 20.40
C GLN A 104 -39.56 -2.20 21.59
N VAL A 105 -38.50 -1.50 22.01
CA VAL A 105 -38.62 -0.46 23.07
C VAL A 105 -39.54 0.65 22.58
N ALA A 106 -39.36 1.13 21.37
CA ALA A 106 -40.20 2.17 20.80
C ALA A 106 -41.67 1.75 20.74
N ASP A 107 -41.98 0.58 20.21
CA ASP A 107 -43.34 0.05 20.10
C ASP A 107 -43.96 -0.19 21.47
N GLY A 108 -43.18 -0.63 22.46
CA GLY A 108 -43.61 -0.76 23.84
C GLY A 108 -44.02 0.58 24.49
N VAL A 109 -43.22 1.64 24.25
CA VAL A 109 -43.55 2.99 24.73
C VAL A 109 -44.80 3.52 24.04
N LEU A 110 -44.94 3.36 22.71
CA LEU A 110 -46.10 3.79 21.98
C LEU A 110 -47.37 3.03 22.41
N ALA A 111 -47.26 1.72 22.64
CA ALA A 111 -48.38 0.91 23.16
C ALA A 111 -48.80 1.34 24.54
N SER A 112 -47.85 1.65 25.43
CA SER A 112 -48.12 2.21 26.79
C SER A 112 -48.80 3.56 26.69
N ALA A 113 -48.32 4.43 25.81
CA ALA A 113 -48.95 5.73 25.54
C ALA A 113 -50.39 5.59 25.05
N ASN A 114 -50.61 4.71 24.09
CA ASN A 114 -51.93 4.40 23.55
C ASN A 114 -52.90 3.92 24.65
N LYS A 115 -52.44 2.98 25.47
CA LYS A 115 -53.20 2.49 26.60
C LYS A 115 -53.59 3.63 27.53
N THR A 116 -52.63 4.45 27.97
CA THR A 116 -52.86 5.56 28.90
C THR A 116 -53.83 6.60 28.33
N LEU A 117 -53.67 6.97 27.07
CA LEU A 117 -54.56 7.96 26.42
C LEU A 117 -55.96 7.40 26.16
N LYS A 118 -56.13 6.11 25.87
CA LYS A 118 -57.45 5.45 25.77
C LYS A 118 -58.13 5.36 27.11
N GLU A 119 -57.43 4.94 28.16
CA GLU A 119 -57.95 4.89 29.53
C GLU A 119 -58.36 6.28 30.02
N GLY A 120 -57.61 7.32 29.62
CA GLY A 120 -57.97 8.73 29.86
C GLY A 120 -59.13 9.22 29.01
N GLY A 121 -59.54 8.44 27.99
CA GLY A 121 -60.62 8.83 27.06
C GLY A 121 -60.21 9.97 26.13
N LEU A 122 -58.92 10.11 25.85
CA LEU A 122 -58.36 11.16 24.99
C LEU A 122 -58.33 10.72 23.53
N ILE A 123 -58.20 9.41 23.29
CA ILE A 123 -58.20 8.78 21.96
C ILE A 123 -59.14 7.57 21.94
N ASP A 124 -59.65 7.18 20.75
CA ASP A 124 -60.42 5.95 20.56
C ASP A 124 -59.56 4.87 19.84
N GLU A 125 -58.73 5.33 18.90
CA GLU A 125 -57.86 4.49 18.10
C GLU A 125 -56.41 4.63 18.55
N ASP A 126 -55.63 3.58 18.30
CA ASP A 126 -54.20 3.61 18.58
C ASP A 126 -53.44 4.60 17.69
N MET A 127 -52.54 5.38 18.29
CA MET A 127 -51.58 6.14 17.56
C MET A 127 -50.52 5.17 16.94
N THR A 128 -49.99 5.60 15.83
CA THR A 128 -48.88 4.98 15.15
C THR A 128 -47.69 5.94 15.10
N TRP A 129 -46.52 5.45 14.77
CA TRP A 129 -45.35 6.29 14.55
C TRP A 129 -45.50 7.33 13.43
N SER A 130 -46.45 7.11 12.51
CA SER A 130 -46.72 8.05 11.42
C SER A 130 -47.71 9.17 11.78
N ASN A 131 -48.55 8.99 12.84
CA ASN A 131 -49.61 9.93 13.15
C ASN A 131 -49.61 10.46 14.59
N TYR A 132 -48.73 9.97 15.48
CA TYR A 132 -48.77 10.32 16.92
C TYR A 132 -48.68 11.82 17.15
N GLU A 133 -47.89 12.56 16.39
CA GLU A 133 -47.76 14.01 16.51
C GLU A 133 -49.11 14.70 16.26
N ALA A 134 -49.74 14.38 15.14
CA ALA A 134 -51.04 14.96 14.76
C ALA A 134 -52.12 14.61 15.77
N VAL A 135 -52.13 13.38 16.29
CA VAL A 135 -53.10 12.96 17.32
C VAL A 135 -52.88 13.70 18.63
N ILE A 136 -51.65 13.82 19.09
CA ILE A 136 -51.33 14.55 20.32
C ILE A 136 -51.61 16.06 20.16
N ASP A 137 -51.23 16.64 19.00
CA ASP A 137 -51.53 18.05 18.76
C ASP A 137 -53.04 18.30 18.74
N ASN A 138 -53.84 17.41 18.18
CA ASN A 138 -55.31 17.49 18.23
C ASN A 138 -55.83 17.43 19.67
N ILE A 139 -55.25 16.60 20.57
CA ILE A 139 -55.58 16.60 22.01
C ILE A 139 -55.28 17.97 22.62
N LEU A 140 -54.10 18.52 22.33
CA LEU A 140 -53.60 19.79 22.88
C LEU A 140 -54.38 21.03 22.36
N THR A 141 -55.17 20.90 21.27
CA THR A 141 -56.13 21.96 20.85
C THR A 141 -57.31 22.10 21.78
N MET A 142 -57.44 21.29 22.81
CA MET A 142 -58.61 21.24 23.71
C MET A 142 -59.88 20.93 22.93
N ASN A 143 -59.82 19.94 22.06
CA ASN A 143 -61.00 19.46 21.31
C ASN A 143 -62.13 18.98 22.26
N GLU A 144 -63.34 18.75 21.74
CA GLU A 144 -64.47 18.37 22.54
C GLU A 144 -64.25 17.08 23.35
N LYS A 145 -63.54 16.14 22.79
CA LYS A 145 -63.19 14.88 23.47
C LYS A 145 -62.20 15.13 24.63
N THR A 146 -61.19 15.92 24.42
CA THR A 146 -60.22 16.33 25.47
C THR A 146 -60.94 17.05 26.59
N LEU A 147 -61.81 18.01 26.28
CA LEU A 147 -62.62 18.71 27.28
C LEU A 147 -63.57 17.78 28.01
N ALA A 148 -64.19 16.81 27.33
CA ALA A 148 -65.04 15.82 27.97
C ALA A 148 -64.26 14.89 28.93
N ALA A 149 -63.08 14.47 28.54
CA ALA A 149 -62.16 13.66 29.37
C ALA A 149 -61.72 14.44 30.63
N GLY A 150 -61.26 15.68 30.46
CA GLY A 150 -60.88 16.57 31.58
C GLY A 150 -62.04 16.84 32.49
N ARG A 151 -63.22 17.10 31.95
CA ARG A 151 -64.47 17.27 32.77
C ARG A 151 -64.74 16.03 33.60
N ARG A 152 -64.68 14.83 33.01
CA ARG A 152 -64.92 13.57 33.78
C ARG A 152 -63.90 13.43 34.91
N LYS A 153 -62.68 13.80 34.74
CA LYS A 153 -61.63 13.73 35.77
C LYS A 153 -61.87 14.73 36.88
N ILE A 154 -62.14 16.00 36.54
CA ILE A 154 -62.46 17.03 37.50
C ILE A 154 -63.64 16.59 38.32
N VAL A 155 -64.70 16.11 37.67
CA VAL A 155 -65.92 15.58 38.32
C VAL A 155 -65.60 14.50 39.35
N ARG A 156 -64.80 13.50 38.96
CA ARG A 156 -64.39 12.39 39.81
C ARG A 156 -63.56 12.91 41.01
N THR A 157 -62.61 13.82 40.81
CA THR A 157 -61.75 14.34 41.85
C THR A 157 -62.55 15.13 42.90
N VAL A 158 -63.45 16.00 42.45
CA VAL A 158 -64.33 16.75 43.37
C VAL A 158 -65.25 15.82 44.17
N TRP A 159 -65.79 14.80 43.48
CA TRP A 159 -66.64 13.79 44.11
C TRP A 159 -65.88 12.97 45.18
N GLU A 160 -64.67 12.63 44.98
CA GLU A 160 -63.82 11.83 45.85
C GLU A 160 -63.33 12.66 47.06
N GLN A 161 -63.00 13.94 46.84
CA GLN A 161 -62.38 14.81 47.81
C GLN A 161 -63.43 15.55 48.70
N ALA A 162 -64.72 15.62 48.31
CA ALA A 162 -65.77 16.31 49.05
C ALA A 162 -66.89 15.34 49.47
N PRO A 163 -66.63 14.48 50.43
CA PRO A 163 -67.69 13.58 50.95
C PRO A 163 -68.97 14.30 51.36
N SER A 164 -68.86 15.50 51.89
CA SER A 164 -70.01 16.36 52.26
C SER A 164 -70.84 16.83 51.05
N PHE A 165 -70.20 16.79 49.82
CA PHE A 165 -70.90 17.12 48.59
C PHE A 165 -71.96 16.06 48.21
N LYS A 166 -71.78 14.86 48.68
CA LYS A 166 -72.75 13.75 48.46
C LYS A 166 -74.03 13.95 49.16
N ASP A 167 -74.00 14.72 50.24
CA ASP A 167 -75.19 14.98 51.07
C ASP A 167 -75.88 16.33 50.72
N SER A 168 -75.22 17.16 49.87
CA SER A 168 -75.78 18.43 49.42
C SER A 168 -76.40 18.31 48.04
N GLN A 169 -77.67 18.33 47.92
CA GLN A 169 -78.38 18.27 46.63
C GLN A 169 -78.10 19.49 45.73
N LEU A 170 -77.83 20.65 46.33
CA LEU A 170 -77.56 21.91 45.66
C LEU A 170 -76.13 21.86 44.99
N ASP A 171 -75.17 21.41 45.79
CA ASP A 171 -73.80 21.27 45.31
C ASP A 171 -73.69 20.24 44.18
N LEU A 172 -74.46 19.14 44.26
CA LEU A 172 -74.57 18.15 43.23
C LEU A 172 -75.21 18.72 41.95
N ALA A 173 -76.23 19.55 42.08
CA ALA A 173 -76.86 20.20 40.94
C ALA A 173 -75.99 21.21 40.24
N LEU A 174 -75.20 22.02 40.95
CA LEU A 174 -74.18 22.95 40.47
C LEU A 174 -73.10 22.20 39.69
N TYR A 175 -72.64 21.12 40.24
CA TYR A 175 -71.66 20.25 39.68
C TYR A 175 -72.12 19.56 38.34
N LEU A 176 -73.30 18.97 38.32
CA LEU A 176 -73.89 18.35 37.19
C LEU A 176 -74.24 19.33 36.03
N SER A 177 -74.62 20.55 36.36
CA SER A 177 -74.89 21.62 35.39
C SER A 177 -73.60 22.11 34.72
N ALA A 178 -72.50 22.12 35.43
CA ALA A 178 -71.20 22.42 34.84
C ALA A 178 -70.72 21.35 33.86
N THR A 179 -71.27 20.09 33.93
CA THR A 179 -70.84 18.93 33.09
C THR A 179 -71.60 18.74 31.81
N LYS A 180 -72.72 19.47 31.59
CA LYS A 180 -73.46 19.52 30.30
C LYS A 180 -73.90 18.18 29.67
N THR A 181 -74.27 17.19 30.40
CA THR A 181 -75.03 16.09 29.83
C THR A 181 -76.49 16.19 30.20
N ASN A 182 -77.38 16.03 29.22
CA ASN A 182 -78.79 16.06 29.49
C ASN A 182 -79.23 15.05 30.59
N HIS A 183 -78.52 13.92 30.61
CA HIS A 183 -78.73 12.86 31.57
C HIS A 183 -78.34 13.27 32.98
N ASP A 184 -77.23 14.03 33.12
CA ASP A 184 -76.76 14.53 34.40
C ASP A 184 -77.68 15.68 34.95
N LEU A 185 -78.21 16.49 34.05
CA LEU A 185 -79.15 17.51 34.33
C LEU A 185 -80.51 16.91 34.82
N GLU A 186 -81.01 15.87 34.18
CA GLU A 186 -82.17 15.12 34.57
C GLU A 186 -82.00 14.46 35.95
N ALA A 187 -80.83 13.89 36.23
CA ALA A 187 -80.50 13.31 37.53
C ALA A 187 -80.43 14.37 38.58
N ALA A 188 -79.86 15.55 38.33
CA ALA A 188 -79.80 16.67 39.19
C ALA A 188 -81.22 17.22 39.49
N LEU A 189 -82.02 17.35 38.45
CA LEU A 189 -83.42 17.81 38.63
C LEU A 189 -84.25 16.82 39.44
N LYS A 190 -84.02 15.49 39.27
CA LYS A 190 -84.68 14.48 40.13
C LYS A 190 -84.25 14.58 41.61
N LEU A 191 -82.97 14.82 41.87
CA LEU A 191 -82.45 15.01 43.22
C LEU A 191 -82.97 16.29 43.85
N MET A 192 -83.29 17.34 43.08
CA MET A 192 -83.74 18.62 43.51
C MET A 192 -85.25 18.72 43.68
N GLN A 193 -85.98 17.67 43.37
CA GLN A 193 -87.47 17.65 43.53
C GLN A 193 -87.96 17.95 44.92
N ASN A 194 -87.12 17.91 45.95
CA ASN A 194 -87.46 18.17 47.31
C ASN A 194 -87.15 19.64 47.79
N TYR A 195 -86.67 20.51 46.88
CA TYR A 195 -86.37 21.91 47.14
C TYR A 195 -87.52 22.85 46.72
N ASP A 196 -87.57 24.09 47.30
CA ASP A 196 -88.51 25.10 46.92
C ASP A 196 -88.49 25.40 45.42
N PRO A 197 -89.59 25.24 44.70
CA PRO A 197 -89.70 25.40 43.25
C PRO A 197 -89.24 26.78 42.74
N SER A 198 -89.38 27.85 43.56
CA SER A 198 -88.99 29.23 43.17
C SER A 198 -87.49 29.44 43.19
N MET A 199 -86.77 28.86 44.10
CA MET A 199 -85.31 28.89 44.18
C MET A 199 -84.73 28.02 43.02
N LEU A 200 -85.39 26.90 42.77
CA LEU A 200 -84.94 25.98 41.69
C LEU A 200 -85.08 26.62 40.33
N CYS A 201 -86.19 27.32 40.05
CA CYS A 201 -86.40 28.00 38.80
C CYS A 201 -85.39 29.12 38.55
N GLY A 202 -85.07 29.91 39.58
CA GLY A 202 -84.01 30.95 39.50
C GLY A 202 -82.61 30.37 39.27
N LEU A 203 -82.28 29.30 39.98
CA LEU A 203 -80.98 28.63 39.82
C LEU A 203 -80.83 27.97 38.42
N VAL A 204 -81.87 27.28 37.97
CA VAL A 204 -81.87 26.66 36.60
C VAL A 204 -81.79 27.75 35.54
N GLN A 205 -82.46 28.88 35.71
CA GLN A 205 -82.38 29.96 34.74
C GLN A 205 -80.99 30.62 34.72
N LEU A 206 -80.34 30.77 35.87
CA LEU A 206 -78.98 31.29 35.97
C LEU A 206 -78.01 30.33 35.35
N LEU A 207 -78.13 29.04 35.67
CA LEU A 207 -77.18 28.00 35.16
C LEU A 207 -77.40 27.62 33.69
N THR A 208 -78.58 27.92 33.14
CA THR A 208 -78.89 27.67 31.71
C THR A 208 -78.64 28.88 30.80
N SER A 209 -78.30 30.04 31.35
CA SER A 209 -78.00 31.23 30.58
C SER A 209 -76.77 30.94 29.63
N GLU A 210 -76.79 31.56 28.45
CA GLU A 210 -75.69 31.37 27.52
C GLU A 210 -74.37 31.94 28.07
N ASP A 211 -74.43 33.01 28.80
CA ASP A 211 -73.23 33.63 29.47
C ASP A 211 -72.66 32.68 30.54
N ALA A 212 -73.47 32.07 31.35
CA ALA A 212 -73.02 31.10 32.34
C ALA A 212 -72.42 29.86 31.67
N LYS A 213 -73.06 29.39 30.61
CA LYS A 213 -72.49 28.25 29.78
C LYS A 213 -71.13 28.60 29.15
N ASN A 214 -71.02 29.82 28.63
CA ASN A 214 -69.79 30.23 27.95
C ASN A 214 -68.65 30.43 29.00
N THR A 215 -68.97 31.04 30.14
CA THR A 215 -68.05 31.20 31.31
C THR A 215 -67.59 29.85 31.82
N ALA A 216 -68.49 28.91 32.05
CA ALA A 216 -68.18 27.56 32.53
C ALA A 216 -67.33 26.80 31.51
N LYS A 217 -67.62 27.00 30.24
CA LYS A 217 -66.80 26.37 29.14
C LYS A 217 -65.42 26.96 29.07
N ALA A 218 -65.27 28.27 29.27
CA ALA A 218 -63.97 28.94 29.27
C ALA A 218 -63.11 28.49 30.48
N GLU A 219 -63.76 28.43 31.67
CA GLU A 219 -63.07 27.94 32.86
C GLU A 219 -62.70 26.48 32.79
N LEU A 220 -63.57 25.62 32.29
CA LEU A 220 -63.24 24.23 32.06
C LEU A 220 -62.04 24.10 31.11
N LYS A 221 -62.07 24.87 30.02
CA LYS A 221 -60.92 24.86 29.05
C LYS A 221 -59.64 25.29 29.75
N TYR A 222 -59.66 26.36 30.54
CA TYR A 222 -58.48 26.86 31.26
C TYR A 222 -57.95 25.81 32.25
N GLN A 223 -58.86 25.19 33.08
CA GLN A 223 -58.46 24.18 34.05
C GLN A 223 -57.89 22.92 33.37
N VAL A 224 -58.47 22.44 32.26
CA VAL A 224 -57.98 21.27 31.52
C VAL A 224 -56.65 21.60 30.88
N GLU A 225 -56.50 22.74 30.21
CA GLU A 225 -55.29 23.15 29.52
C GLU A 225 -54.09 23.29 30.49
N ASN A 226 -54.35 23.78 31.71
CA ASN A 226 -53.32 23.96 32.74
C ASN A 226 -53.21 22.77 33.70
N SER A 227 -53.92 21.68 33.42
CA SER A 227 -53.86 20.48 34.27
C SER A 227 -52.52 19.73 34.08
N GLN A 228 -52.18 18.94 35.12
CA GLN A 228 -51.01 18.06 35.04
C GLN A 228 -51.14 17.07 33.89
N ASP A 229 -52.33 16.57 33.58
CA ASP A 229 -52.55 15.65 32.46
C ASP A 229 -52.14 16.25 31.12
N MET A 230 -52.45 17.55 30.91
CA MET A 230 -52.03 18.21 29.67
C MET A 230 -50.51 18.51 29.64
N ALA A 231 -49.94 18.75 30.81
CA ALA A 231 -48.45 18.81 30.92
C ALA A 231 -47.84 17.45 30.60
N ASP A 232 -48.43 16.36 31.10
CA ASP A 232 -47.98 14.99 30.83
C ASP A 232 -48.16 14.62 29.34
N VAL A 233 -49.23 15.05 28.67
CA VAL A 233 -49.45 14.87 27.24
C VAL A 233 -48.39 15.63 26.41
N ARG A 234 -48.01 16.86 26.82
CA ARG A 234 -46.92 17.60 26.19
C ARG A 234 -45.57 16.87 26.36
N ALA A 235 -45.32 16.40 27.61
CA ALA A 235 -44.12 15.62 27.91
C ALA A 235 -44.08 14.29 27.12
N LEU A 236 -45.24 13.63 26.97
CA LEU A 236 -45.37 12.42 26.13
C LEU A 236 -45.00 12.67 24.66
N LYS A 237 -45.49 13.79 24.07
CA LYS A 237 -45.08 14.17 22.71
C LYS A 237 -43.57 14.24 22.57
N THR A 238 -42.93 14.94 23.50
CA THR A 238 -41.47 15.11 23.55
C THR A 238 -40.78 13.74 23.69
N SER A 239 -41.29 12.89 24.59
CA SER A 239 -40.71 11.56 24.81
C SER A 239 -40.84 10.66 23.59
N LEU A 240 -42.00 10.66 22.92
CA LEU A 240 -42.18 9.87 21.66
C LEU A 240 -41.28 10.38 20.55
N SER A 241 -41.09 11.70 20.39
CA SER A 241 -40.14 12.27 19.45
C SER A 241 -38.69 11.85 19.74
N GLN A 242 -38.30 11.84 21.03
CA GLN A 242 -36.97 11.37 21.46
C GLN A 242 -36.77 9.88 21.19
N ILE A 243 -37.78 9.04 21.40
CA ILE A 243 -37.73 7.62 21.10
C ILE A 243 -37.60 7.38 19.58
N GLN A 244 -38.36 8.11 18.77
CA GLN A 244 -38.22 8.03 17.31
C GLN A 244 -36.81 8.46 16.84
N PHE A 245 -36.26 9.53 17.43
CA PHE A 245 -34.87 9.95 17.17
C PHE A 245 -33.88 8.88 17.62
N PHE A 246 -34.11 8.26 18.79
CA PHE A 246 -33.26 7.16 19.26
C PHE A 246 -33.23 5.98 18.28
N VAL A 247 -34.39 5.50 17.81
CA VAL A 247 -34.46 4.43 16.79
C VAL A 247 -33.73 4.81 15.52
N SER A 248 -33.95 6.04 15.04
CA SER A 248 -33.24 6.56 13.86
C SER A 248 -31.72 6.58 14.05
N SER A 249 -31.26 7.02 15.23
CA SER A 249 -29.85 7.06 15.56
C SER A 249 -29.22 5.66 15.65
N VAL A 250 -29.94 4.68 16.20
CA VAL A 250 -29.51 3.28 16.22
C VAL A 250 -29.40 2.73 14.81
N ASN A 251 -30.37 2.97 13.94
CA ASN A 251 -30.33 2.55 12.53
C ASN A 251 -29.15 3.19 11.79
N GLN A 252 -28.87 4.46 12.03
CA GLN A 252 -27.73 5.16 11.44
C GLN A 252 -26.40 4.60 11.94
N TYR A 253 -26.29 4.32 13.24
CA TYR A 253 -25.12 3.67 13.83
C TYR A 253 -24.85 2.31 13.20
N THR A 254 -25.90 1.45 13.13
CA THR A 254 -25.75 0.10 12.56
C THR A 254 -25.42 0.10 11.06
N ALA A 255 -25.94 1.07 10.30
CA ALA A 255 -25.56 1.29 8.91
C ALA A 255 -24.09 1.74 8.80
N GLY A 256 -23.62 2.60 9.72
CA GLY A 256 -22.22 2.99 9.81
C GLY A 256 -21.28 1.82 10.11
N VAL A 257 -21.68 0.94 11.04
CA VAL A 257 -20.94 -0.30 11.35
C VAL A 257 -20.83 -1.20 10.10
N GLN A 258 -21.93 -1.38 9.37
CA GLN A 258 -21.91 -2.16 8.12
C GLN A 258 -20.95 -1.55 7.08
N THR A 259 -21.02 -0.24 6.87
CA THR A 259 -20.11 0.48 5.97
C THR A 259 -18.64 0.31 6.40
N ALA A 260 -18.37 0.35 7.70
CA ALA A 260 -17.04 0.12 8.23
C ALA A 260 -16.55 -1.31 7.99
N ALA A 261 -17.44 -2.30 8.15
CA ALA A 261 -17.13 -3.71 7.85
C ALA A 261 -16.80 -3.92 6.37
N ASP A 262 -17.61 -3.38 5.46
CA ASP A 262 -17.38 -3.45 4.01
C ASP A 262 -16.05 -2.76 3.62
N GLY A 263 -15.74 -1.63 4.25
CA GLY A 263 -14.46 -0.93 4.08
C GLY A 263 -13.27 -1.76 4.59
N ALA A 264 -13.42 -2.43 5.73
CA ALA A 264 -12.39 -3.31 6.28
C ALA A 264 -12.13 -4.54 5.39
N HIS A 265 -13.18 -5.16 4.83
CA HIS A 265 -13.02 -6.22 3.84
C HIS A 265 -12.25 -5.74 2.61
N SER A 266 -12.61 -4.57 2.06
CA SER A 266 -11.90 -3.99 0.91
C SER A 266 -10.43 -3.70 1.23
N ALA A 267 -10.15 -3.18 2.43
CA ALA A 267 -8.79 -2.92 2.89
C ALA A 267 -7.99 -4.23 3.06
N LYS A 268 -8.64 -5.29 3.58
CA LYS A 268 -8.02 -6.61 3.72
C LYS A 268 -7.68 -7.22 2.36
N ASP A 269 -8.58 -7.14 1.38
CA ASP A 269 -8.30 -7.61 0.02
C ASP A 269 -7.12 -6.85 -0.62
N GLY A 270 -7.04 -5.53 -0.39
CA GLY A 270 -5.91 -4.71 -0.81
C GLY A 270 -4.60 -5.10 -0.12
N SER A 271 -4.65 -5.40 1.19
CA SER A 271 -3.46 -5.84 1.93
C SER A 271 -2.96 -7.21 1.50
N ALA A 272 -3.86 -8.14 1.19
CA ALA A 272 -3.50 -9.45 0.65
C ALA A 272 -2.78 -9.32 -0.72
N GLN A 273 -3.25 -8.41 -1.58
CA GLN A 273 -2.57 -8.10 -2.85
C GLN A 273 -1.19 -7.47 -2.61
N LEU A 274 -1.08 -6.56 -1.63
CA LEU A 274 0.20 -5.98 -1.23
C LEU A 274 1.16 -7.06 -0.72
N ALA A 275 0.71 -7.95 0.15
CA ALA A 275 1.52 -9.06 0.66
C ALA A 275 2.00 -9.99 -0.46
N ALA A 276 1.14 -10.31 -1.43
CA ALA A 276 1.53 -11.08 -2.61
C ALA A 276 2.57 -10.34 -3.47
N GLY A 277 2.38 -9.02 -3.68
CA GLY A 277 3.31 -8.17 -4.42
C GLY A 277 4.68 -8.04 -3.74
N THR A 278 4.70 -7.83 -2.42
CA THR A 278 5.95 -7.76 -1.65
C THR A 278 6.69 -9.07 -1.60
N LYS A 279 5.97 -10.21 -1.55
CA LYS A 279 6.57 -11.54 -1.68
C LYS A 279 7.23 -11.72 -3.04
N THR A 280 6.56 -11.34 -4.12
CA THR A 280 7.12 -11.38 -5.48
C THR A 280 8.38 -10.52 -5.60
N LEU A 281 8.36 -9.32 -5.01
CA LEU A 281 9.53 -8.44 -4.94
C LEU A 281 10.68 -9.11 -4.20
N TYR A 282 10.42 -9.69 -3.01
CA TYR A 282 11.42 -10.41 -2.23
C TYR A 282 12.06 -11.56 -3.03
N ASP A 283 11.23 -12.39 -3.67
CA ASP A 283 11.69 -13.52 -4.50
C ASP A 283 12.54 -13.03 -5.69
N GLY A 284 12.15 -11.90 -6.32
CA GLY A 284 12.90 -11.26 -7.41
C GLY A 284 14.26 -10.71 -6.95
N VAL A 285 14.29 -10.02 -5.80
CA VAL A 285 15.54 -9.50 -5.20
C VAL A 285 16.45 -10.64 -4.78
N ASN A 286 15.92 -11.75 -4.25
CA ASN A 286 16.71 -12.93 -3.90
C ASN A 286 17.35 -13.58 -5.15
N THR A 287 16.63 -13.60 -6.27
CA THR A 287 17.18 -14.03 -7.56
C THR A 287 18.29 -13.09 -8.04
N LEU A 288 18.09 -11.77 -7.90
CA LEU A 288 19.10 -10.76 -8.22
C LEU A 288 20.34 -10.93 -7.33
N ASN A 289 20.17 -11.21 -6.05
CA ASN A 289 21.28 -11.48 -5.12
C ASN A 289 22.14 -12.68 -5.57
N THR A 290 21.47 -13.76 -5.99
CA THR A 290 22.17 -14.92 -6.56
C THR A 290 22.95 -14.56 -7.81
N GLY A 291 22.35 -13.77 -8.72
CA GLY A 291 23.02 -13.30 -9.96
C GLY A 291 24.21 -12.37 -9.68
N ALA A 292 24.07 -11.46 -8.70
CA ALA A 292 25.15 -10.57 -8.29
C ALA A 292 26.33 -11.35 -7.67
N GLY A 293 26.03 -12.37 -6.88
CA GLY A 293 27.05 -13.28 -6.34
C GLY A 293 27.80 -13.99 -7.47
N GLN A 294 27.10 -14.57 -8.44
CA GLN A 294 27.71 -15.23 -9.60
C GLN A 294 28.57 -14.28 -10.44
N LEU A 295 28.13 -13.03 -10.60
CA LEU A 295 28.89 -12.00 -11.31
C LEU A 295 30.18 -11.64 -10.56
N ASN A 296 30.09 -11.50 -9.23
CA ASN A 296 31.26 -11.23 -8.39
C ASN A 296 32.27 -12.38 -8.45
N ASP A 297 31.83 -13.63 -8.36
CA ASP A 297 32.66 -14.81 -8.49
C ASP A 297 33.31 -14.89 -9.89
N GLY A 298 32.54 -14.56 -10.95
CA GLY A 298 33.06 -14.48 -12.31
C GLY A 298 34.14 -13.41 -12.48
N ALA A 299 33.94 -12.23 -11.91
CA ALA A 299 34.93 -11.13 -11.90
C ALA A 299 36.21 -11.54 -11.14
N GLY A 300 36.06 -12.20 -9.98
CA GLY A 300 37.17 -12.75 -9.22
C GLY A 300 38.00 -13.74 -10.05
N ARG A 301 37.33 -14.71 -10.69
CA ARG A 301 38.01 -15.70 -11.56
C ARG A 301 38.69 -15.07 -12.77
N LEU A 302 38.12 -14.01 -13.35
CA LEU A 302 38.75 -13.24 -14.41
C LEU A 302 40.03 -12.57 -13.90
N ASN A 303 39.97 -11.91 -12.75
CA ASN A 303 41.12 -11.26 -12.12
C ASN A 303 42.22 -12.27 -11.80
N ASP A 304 41.87 -13.43 -11.22
CA ASP A 304 42.83 -14.50 -10.92
C ASP A 304 43.45 -15.05 -12.20
N GLY A 305 42.65 -15.28 -13.25
CA GLY A 305 43.14 -15.75 -14.57
C GLY A 305 44.09 -14.75 -15.22
N LEU A 306 43.81 -13.44 -15.12
CA LEU A 306 44.69 -12.40 -15.63
C LEU A 306 46.02 -12.33 -14.83
N ASN A 307 45.96 -12.45 -13.51
CA ASN A 307 47.16 -12.52 -12.66
C ASN A 307 48.03 -13.73 -13.05
N GLN A 308 47.40 -14.92 -13.21
CA GLN A 308 48.13 -16.12 -13.64
C GLN A 308 48.70 -15.96 -15.05
N PHE A 309 47.94 -15.38 -15.96
CA PHE A 309 48.45 -15.11 -17.34
C PHE A 309 49.63 -14.14 -17.33
N ASN A 310 49.56 -13.10 -16.46
CA ASN A 310 50.68 -12.17 -16.30
C ASN A 310 51.91 -12.87 -15.73
N GLU A 311 51.77 -13.68 -14.67
CA GLU A 311 52.89 -14.34 -13.99
C GLU A 311 53.47 -15.46 -14.88
N GLU A 312 52.66 -16.31 -15.47
CA GLU A 312 53.09 -17.48 -16.20
C GLU A 312 53.36 -17.21 -17.72
N GLY A 313 52.70 -16.20 -18.26
CA GLY A 313 52.84 -15.81 -19.67
C GLY A 313 53.77 -14.61 -19.84
N ILE A 314 53.25 -13.41 -19.51
CA ILE A 314 53.90 -12.14 -19.79
C ILE A 314 55.22 -12.00 -19.06
N SER A 315 55.27 -12.25 -17.74
CA SER A 315 56.48 -12.14 -16.96
C SER A 315 57.59 -13.12 -17.37
N LYS A 316 57.21 -14.36 -17.76
CA LYS A 316 58.17 -15.33 -18.28
C LYS A 316 58.67 -14.95 -19.68
N LEU A 317 57.76 -14.43 -20.56
CA LEU A 317 58.19 -13.91 -21.86
C LEU A 317 59.14 -12.73 -21.72
N THR A 318 58.81 -11.78 -20.86
CA THR A 318 59.64 -10.61 -20.56
C THR A 318 61.00 -11.02 -19.97
N GLY A 319 61.00 -11.98 -19.03
CA GLY A 319 62.23 -12.52 -18.44
C GLY A 319 63.11 -13.32 -19.43
N ALA A 320 62.47 -14.06 -20.34
CA ALA A 320 63.17 -14.81 -21.40
C ALA A 320 63.84 -13.87 -22.45
N LEU A 321 63.25 -12.68 -22.61
CA LEU A 321 63.69 -11.62 -23.48
C LEU A 321 64.38 -10.49 -22.70
N ASP A 322 65.07 -10.85 -21.63
CA ASP A 322 65.71 -9.89 -20.69
C ASP A 322 66.44 -8.80 -21.49
N GLN A 323 66.05 -7.54 -21.25
CA GLN A 323 66.60 -6.35 -21.90
C GLN A 323 68.10 -6.30 -21.78
N ASN A 324 68.67 -6.83 -20.68
CA ASN A 324 70.15 -6.88 -20.50
C ASN A 324 70.81 -7.87 -21.48
N GLN A 325 70.16 -9.01 -21.74
CA GLN A 325 70.67 -9.99 -22.74
C GLN A 325 70.52 -9.49 -24.17
N LEU A 326 69.36 -8.86 -24.50
CA LEU A 326 69.12 -8.23 -25.80
C LEU A 326 70.06 -7.03 -26.01
N HIS A 327 70.25 -6.20 -24.96
CA HIS A 327 71.18 -5.09 -25.02
C HIS A 327 72.63 -5.57 -25.07
N GLY A 328 72.97 -6.64 -24.37
CA GLY A 328 74.26 -7.30 -24.46
C GLY A 328 74.53 -7.86 -25.85
N LEU A 329 73.53 -8.53 -26.41
CA LEU A 329 73.57 -9.03 -27.80
C LEU A 329 73.72 -7.86 -28.77
N LYS A 330 72.98 -6.80 -28.61
CA LYS A 330 73.07 -5.57 -29.40
C LYS A 330 74.47 -4.98 -29.30
N THR A 331 75.03 -4.82 -28.13
CA THR A 331 76.38 -4.27 -27.90
C THR A 331 77.45 -5.11 -28.57
N VAL A 332 77.31 -6.46 -28.49
CA VAL A 332 78.25 -7.35 -29.15
C VAL A 332 78.10 -7.25 -30.68
N LEU A 333 76.88 -7.13 -31.20
CA LEU A 333 76.64 -6.99 -32.66
C LEU A 333 77.08 -5.62 -33.18
N ASP A 334 76.87 -4.53 -32.41
CA ASP A 334 77.38 -3.19 -32.71
C ASP A 334 78.89 -3.20 -32.75
N GLU A 335 79.57 -3.80 -31.75
CA GLU A 335 81.05 -3.90 -31.71
C GLU A 335 81.57 -4.82 -32.81
N MET A 336 80.88 -5.89 -33.17
CA MET A 336 81.22 -6.68 -34.31
C MET A 336 81.08 -5.91 -35.63
N THR A 337 80.03 -5.09 -35.76
CA THR A 337 79.82 -4.24 -36.93
C THR A 337 80.88 -3.17 -37.03
N ASP A 338 81.25 -2.54 -35.97
CA ASP A 338 82.32 -1.53 -35.89
C ASP A 338 83.70 -2.16 -36.25
N ARG A 339 83.95 -3.36 -35.73
CA ARG A 339 85.21 -4.09 -36.05
C ARG A 339 85.22 -4.56 -37.47
N LEU A 340 84.06 -4.92 -38.07
CA LEU A 340 83.97 -5.27 -39.46
C LEU A 340 84.19 -4.05 -40.39
N ASN A 341 83.70 -2.86 -39.95
CA ASN A 341 83.90 -1.61 -40.66
C ASN A 341 85.34 -1.11 -40.57
N ASP A 342 86.02 -1.34 -39.43
CA ASP A 342 87.42 -0.99 -39.22
C ASP A 342 88.40 -1.98 -39.88
N TYR A 343 87.89 -3.12 -40.33
CA TYR A 343 88.70 -4.14 -40.94
C TYR A 343 89.12 -3.76 -42.35
N THR A 344 90.32 -3.23 -42.53
CA THR A 344 90.79 -2.70 -43.79
C THR A 344 91.47 -3.70 -44.67
N SER A 345 92.02 -4.80 -44.21
CA SER A 345 92.54 -5.90 -45.08
C SER A 345 93.17 -7.06 -44.30
N PHE A 346 92.85 -8.31 -44.64
CA PHE A 346 93.50 -9.51 -44.14
C PHE A 346 94.86 -9.75 -44.86
N ALA A 347 95.06 -9.18 -46.02
CA ALA A 347 96.22 -9.53 -46.91
C ALA A 347 97.28 -8.42 -47.03
N GLY A 348 97.19 -7.30 -46.27
CA GLY A 348 98.25 -6.25 -46.29
C GLY A 348 98.51 -5.62 -47.67
N ALA A 349 97.52 -5.59 -48.57
CA ALA A 349 97.64 -5.00 -49.87
C ALA A 349 97.41 -3.49 -49.87
N PRO A 350 98.03 -2.68 -50.75
CA PRO A 350 97.89 -1.23 -50.82
C PRO A 350 96.45 -0.80 -51.07
N ASP A 351 96.10 0.42 -50.62
CA ASP A 351 94.68 0.98 -50.57
C ASP A 351 94.06 1.19 -52.01
N ASP A 352 94.83 1.11 -53.05
CA ASP A 352 94.41 1.33 -54.43
C ASP A 352 94.15 0.02 -55.28
N ALA A 353 94.19 -1.17 -54.65
CA ALA A 353 93.97 -2.45 -55.32
C ALA A 353 92.55 -2.97 -55.15
N GLU A 354 91.80 -3.28 -56.21
CA GLU A 354 90.58 -4.06 -56.18
C GLU A 354 90.83 -5.44 -55.57
N ARG A 355 90.15 -5.69 -54.41
CA ARG A 355 90.38 -6.90 -53.63
C ARG A 355 89.12 -7.67 -53.48
N SER A 356 89.15 -8.98 -53.72
CA SER A 356 88.04 -9.85 -53.32
C SER A 356 88.57 -11.11 -52.64
N VAL A 357 88.06 -11.44 -51.49
CA VAL A 357 88.40 -12.69 -50.78
C VAL A 357 87.16 -13.54 -50.74
N LYS A 358 87.20 -14.77 -51.24
CA LYS A 358 86.09 -15.69 -51.24
C LYS A 358 86.36 -16.81 -50.23
N PHE A 359 85.61 -16.84 -49.13
CA PHE A 359 85.66 -17.97 -48.21
C PHE A 359 84.55 -18.97 -48.58
N VAL A 360 84.90 -20.25 -48.75
CA VAL A 360 83.95 -21.33 -48.98
C VAL A 360 83.94 -22.24 -47.77
N TYR A 361 82.88 -22.12 -46.95
CA TYR A 361 82.67 -23.06 -45.89
C TYR A 361 81.79 -24.24 -46.43
N LYS A 362 82.26 -25.46 -46.21
CA LYS A 362 81.50 -26.67 -46.57
C LYS A 362 81.06 -27.29 -45.23
N THR A 363 79.80 -27.15 -44.90
CA THR A 363 79.19 -27.85 -43.73
C THR A 363 78.66 -29.21 -44.18
N ALA A 364 78.78 -30.23 -43.33
CA ALA A 364 78.21 -31.53 -43.51
C ALA A 364 76.69 -31.48 -43.56
N GLU A 365 76.12 -32.24 -44.46
CA GLU A 365 74.65 -32.31 -44.67
C GLU A 365 73.99 -32.94 -43.41
N THR A 366 73.13 -32.22 -42.71
CA THR A 366 72.21 -32.76 -41.67
C THR A 366 70.82 -32.84 -42.32
N ALA A 367 70.35 -34.05 -42.55
CA ALA A 367 68.96 -34.28 -42.95
C ALA A 367 68.06 -34.16 -41.78
N ALA A 368 67.20 -33.20 -41.83
CA ALA A 368 66.03 -33.12 -40.91
C ALA A 368 64.77 -33.23 -41.77
N SER A 369 64.09 -34.35 -41.70
CA SER A 369 62.74 -34.49 -42.21
C SER A 369 61.77 -33.91 -41.20
N VAL A 370 61.08 -32.84 -41.50
CA VAL A 370 59.95 -32.38 -40.79
C VAL A 370 58.73 -32.62 -41.65
N ASP A 371 57.92 -33.64 -41.23
CA ASP A 371 56.57 -33.85 -41.71
C ASP A 371 55.67 -32.74 -41.19
N VAL A 372 55.22 -31.88 -42.06
CA VAL A 372 54.19 -30.87 -41.75
C VAL A 372 52.87 -31.50 -42.12
N ALA A 373 52.17 -32.04 -41.09
CA ALA A 373 50.76 -32.40 -41.21
C ALA A 373 49.92 -31.11 -41.38
N ALA A 374 49.19 -31.08 -42.50
CA ALA A 374 48.27 -30.00 -42.81
C ALA A 374 47.12 -29.99 -41.77
N ALA A 375 47.03 -28.93 -40.99
CA ALA A 375 45.89 -28.68 -40.19
C ALA A 375 44.77 -28.06 -41.03
N GLU A 376 43.69 -28.77 -41.18
CA GLU A 376 42.43 -28.25 -41.73
C GLU A 376 41.92 -27.08 -40.93
N THR A 377 41.73 -25.93 -41.56
CA THR A 377 41.10 -24.75 -40.97
C THR A 377 39.59 -24.93 -41.00
N GLU A 378 39.01 -25.30 -39.88
CA GLU A 378 37.56 -25.11 -39.66
C GLU A 378 37.24 -23.62 -39.55
N THR A 379 36.46 -23.13 -40.48
CA THR A 379 35.90 -21.78 -40.45
C THR A 379 34.81 -21.71 -39.38
N VAL A 380 35.13 -21.19 -38.20
CA VAL A 380 34.15 -20.84 -37.17
C VAL A 380 33.42 -19.58 -37.63
N LYS A 381 32.11 -19.71 -37.87
CA LYS A 381 31.21 -18.57 -38.10
C LYS A 381 31.20 -17.67 -36.86
N GLU A 382 31.70 -16.47 -36.98
CA GLU A 382 31.64 -15.42 -35.97
C GLU A 382 30.19 -15.06 -35.66
N GLY A 383 29.71 -15.53 -34.54
CA GLY A 383 28.53 -14.99 -33.87
C GLY A 383 28.97 -14.40 -32.54
N ASN A 384 29.24 -13.08 -32.54
CA ASN A 384 29.68 -12.33 -31.36
C ASN A 384 28.81 -12.62 -30.15
N ILE A 385 29.39 -13.10 -29.04
CA ILE A 385 28.73 -13.48 -27.81
C ILE A 385 27.85 -12.32 -27.27
N PHE A 386 28.27 -11.08 -27.50
CA PHE A 386 27.50 -9.87 -27.13
C PHE A 386 26.20 -9.73 -27.92
N THR A 387 26.18 -10.13 -29.20
CA THR A 387 24.95 -10.08 -30.03
C THR A 387 23.91 -11.10 -29.56
N ARG A 388 24.38 -12.29 -29.13
CA ARG A 388 23.49 -13.33 -28.54
C ARG A 388 22.97 -12.96 -27.16
N LEU A 389 23.78 -12.31 -26.33
CA LEU A 389 23.36 -11.82 -25.00
C LEU A 389 22.35 -10.70 -25.15
N TRP A 390 22.61 -9.75 -26.07
CA TRP A 390 21.70 -8.63 -26.34
C TRP A 390 20.34 -9.10 -26.88
N GLN A 391 20.32 -10.06 -27.79
CA GLN A 391 19.07 -10.65 -28.30
C GLN A 391 18.27 -11.39 -27.22
N ARG A 392 18.92 -12.06 -26.26
CA ARG A 392 18.22 -12.67 -25.11
C ARG A 392 17.65 -11.65 -24.18
N ILE A 393 18.35 -10.56 -23.91
CA ILE A 393 17.86 -9.45 -23.07
C ILE A 393 16.66 -8.76 -23.74
N VAL A 394 16.74 -8.47 -25.04
CA VAL A 394 15.63 -7.83 -25.78
C VAL A 394 14.40 -8.73 -25.85
N ASN A 395 14.58 -10.06 -25.94
CA ASN A 395 13.45 -11.00 -25.93
C ASN A 395 12.81 -11.19 -24.54
N LEU A 396 13.51 -10.82 -23.46
CA LEU A 396 12.95 -10.86 -22.08
C LEU A 396 11.99 -9.70 -21.81
N PHE A 397 12.07 -8.61 -22.60
CA PHE A 397 11.24 -7.40 -22.46
C PHE A 397 10.19 -7.23 -23.56
N LYS A 398 9.99 -8.25 -24.44
CA LYS A 398 8.84 -8.29 -25.34
C LYS A 398 7.69 -9.05 -24.69
N PHE A 399 6.78 -8.28 -24.07
CA PHE A 399 5.42 -8.70 -23.76
C PHE A 399 4.53 -8.50 -24.98
#